data_4285d5cedf83d2f05576bc8292281371
#
_entry.id   4285d5cedf83d2f05576bc8292281371
#
_cell.length_a   1.000
_cell.length_b   1.000
_cell.length_c   1.000
_cell.angle_alpha   90.00
_cell.angle_beta   90.00
_cell.angle_gamma   90.00
#
_symmetry.space_group_name_H-M   'P 1'
#
loop_
_entity.id
_entity.type
_entity.pdbx_description
1 polymer ?
#
loop_
_entity_poly.entity_id
_entity_poly.type
_entity_poly.pdbx_seq_one_letter_code
_entity_poly.pdbx_strand_id
1 'polypeptide(L)'
;QNWHQFIFISMNPKINISNALDDISNRLPHYKFSDLIFDKHNSNSYYIKANWALYCENYLEGFHVPFVHKGLTKDINYDSYETIIIDNSVIQIAEASIGEKTIKDTNNIYAYYYWIFPNLMINIYEWGVSINIVEPLSINRTKINFLSYPFKGRTQPVNTSSSLDNVEMEDQNVVLNVQKGIESNAYKGGRYSPDHEKGLHYFHLLINKYLNDIST
;
A
#
# COMPACT_ATOMS: atom_id res chain seq x y z
N GLN A 1 -6.72 -18.25 -7.93
CA GLN A 1 -7.94 -17.46 -7.86
C GLN A 1 -7.94 -16.38 -8.93
N ASN A 2 -9.07 -16.19 -9.62
CA ASN A 2 -9.29 -15.08 -10.54
C ASN A 2 -10.07 -13.98 -9.81
N TRP A 3 -9.67 -12.73 -10.01
CA TRP A 3 -10.40 -11.56 -9.58
C TRP A 3 -10.35 -10.51 -10.68
N HIS A 4 -11.50 -10.29 -11.36
CA HIS A 4 -11.57 -9.51 -12.58
C HIS A 4 -10.52 -9.98 -13.61
N GLN A 5 -9.59 -9.11 -14.02
CA GLN A 5 -8.51 -9.45 -14.96
C GLN A 5 -7.21 -9.91 -14.28
N PHE A 6 -7.19 -9.96 -12.95
CA PHE A 6 -6.01 -10.39 -12.19
C PHE A 6 -6.08 -11.86 -11.83
N ILE A 7 -4.95 -12.56 -11.96
CA ILE A 7 -4.84 -13.99 -11.66
C ILE A 7 -3.83 -14.16 -10.51
N PHE A 8 -4.30 -14.72 -9.40
CA PHE A 8 -3.49 -15.03 -8.24
C PHE A 8 -3.20 -16.54 -8.21
N ILE A 9 -1.92 -16.89 -8.12
CA ILE A 9 -1.45 -18.28 -8.16
C ILE A 9 -0.59 -18.55 -6.94
N SER A 10 -0.85 -19.66 -6.27
CA SER A 10 -0.01 -20.20 -5.21
C SER A 10 0.03 -21.73 -5.31
N MET A 11 1.20 -22.31 -5.12
CA MET A 11 1.35 -23.79 -5.08
C MET A 11 0.89 -24.37 -3.75
N ASN A 12 1.04 -23.63 -2.66
CA ASN A 12 0.61 -24.04 -1.32
C ASN A 12 0.06 -22.82 -0.57
N PRO A 13 -1.21 -22.45 -0.83
CA PRO A 13 -1.79 -21.23 -0.27
C PRO A 13 -1.97 -21.40 1.25
N LYS A 14 -1.24 -20.59 2.03
CA LYS A 14 -1.38 -20.47 3.48
C LYS A 14 -2.34 -19.34 3.87
N ILE A 15 -2.64 -18.45 2.93
CA ILE A 15 -3.43 -17.24 3.14
C ILE A 15 -4.59 -17.25 2.16
N ASN A 16 -5.78 -16.98 2.66
CA ASN A 16 -6.94 -16.72 1.81
C ASN A 16 -7.01 -15.23 1.50
N ILE A 17 -6.85 -14.87 0.22
CA ILE A 17 -6.94 -13.49 -0.25
C ILE A 17 -8.38 -13.08 -0.59
N SER A 18 -9.33 -14.03 -0.61
CA SER A 18 -10.72 -13.76 -1.03
C SER A 18 -11.36 -12.67 -0.21
N ASN A 19 -11.17 -12.67 1.12
CA ASN A 19 -11.80 -11.70 2.01
C ASN A 19 -11.43 -10.25 1.64
N ALA A 20 -10.17 -9.99 1.31
CA ALA A 20 -9.74 -8.67 0.86
C ALA A 20 -10.31 -8.32 -0.53
N LEU A 21 -10.30 -9.26 -1.47
CA LEU A 21 -10.83 -9.03 -2.82
C LEU A 21 -12.35 -8.86 -2.83
N ASP A 22 -13.07 -9.58 -1.96
CA ASP A 22 -14.50 -9.44 -1.77
C ASP A 22 -14.86 -8.11 -1.11
N ASP A 23 -14.05 -7.65 -0.12
CA ASP A 23 -14.22 -6.33 0.49
C ASP A 23 -14.05 -5.21 -0.55
N ILE A 24 -13.01 -5.29 -1.40
CA ILE A 24 -12.84 -4.34 -2.52
C ILE A 24 -14.09 -4.31 -3.41
N SER A 25 -14.57 -5.48 -3.81
CA SER A 25 -15.74 -5.60 -4.71
C SER A 25 -17.02 -5.05 -4.06
N ASN A 26 -17.20 -5.28 -2.76
CA ASN A 26 -18.36 -4.82 -2.02
C ASN A 26 -18.35 -3.30 -1.79
N ARG A 27 -17.19 -2.71 -1.54
CA ARG A 27 -17.04 -1.24 -1.39
C ARG A 27 -17.20 -0.52 -2.73
N LEU A 28 -16.85 -1.18 -3.82
CA LEU A 28 -16.75 -0.59 -5.16
C LEU A 28 -17.60 -1.36 -6.20
N PRO A 29 -18.91 -1.57 -5.98
CA PRO A 29 -19.74 -2.41 -6.85
C PRO A 29 -19.87 -1.85 -8.28
N HIS A 30 -19.64 -0.55 -8.46
CA HIS A 30 -19.75 0.12 -9.76
C HIS A 30 -18.39 0.46 -10.39
N TYR A 31 -17.29 0.11 -9.72
CA TYR A 31 -15.94 0.34 -10.24
C TYR A 31 -15.62 -0.72 -11.30
N LYS A 32 -15.46 -0.28 -12.53
CA LYS A 32 -15.31 -1.20 -13.69
C LYS A 32 -13.88 -1.74 -13.80
N PHE A 33 -13.49 -2.62 -12.90
CA PHE A 33 -12.15 -3.25 -12.92
C PHE A 33 -11.80 -3.87 -14.27
N SER A 34 -12.78 -4.39 -15.03
CA SER A 34 -12.59 -4.95 -16.38
C SER A 34 -12.10 -3.92 -17.42
N ASP A 35 -12.30 -2.63 -17.18
CA ASP A 35 -11.94 -1.55 -18.10
C ASP A 35 -10.52 -0.99 -17.82
N LEU A 36 -9.82 -1.54 -16.82
CA LEU A 36 -8.45 -1.19 -16.50
C LEU A 36 -7.50 -1.76 -17.57
N ILE A 37 -6.47 -0.99 -17.94
CA ILE A 37 -5.47 -1.38 -18.93
C ILE A 37 -4.08 -1.26 -18.32
N PHE A 38 -3.26 -2.31 -18.47
CA PHE A 38 -1.87 -2.24 -18.03
C PHE A 38 -1.10 -1.16 -18.78
N ASP A 39 -0.55 -0.21 -18.04
CA ASP A 39 0.26 0.87 -18.55
C ASP A 39 1.75 0.61 -18.29
N LYS A 40 2.43 0.07 -19.29
CA LYS A 40 3.86 -0.24 -19.21
C LYS A 40 4.73 1.01 -19.01
N HIS A 41 4.31 2.17 -19.54
CA HIS A 41 5.12 3.39 -19.48
C HIS A 41 5.18 3.98 -18.08
N ASN A 42 4.08 3.84 -17.32
CA ASN A 42 3.96 4.30 -15.93
C ASN A 42 4.13 3.15 -14.93
N SER A 43 4.64 2.00 -15.36
CA SER A 43 5.00 0.86 -14.50
C SER A 43 6.52 0.79 -14.37
N ASN A 44 7.01 0.80 -13.13
CA ASN A 44 8.42 0.87 -12.83
C ASN A 44 8.84 -0.18 -11.78
N SER A 45 10.12 -0.44 -11.68
CA SER A 45 10.71 -1.23 -10.59
C SER A 45 11.83 -0.45 -9.93
N TYR A 46 11.80 -0.38 -8.62
CA TYR A 46 12.81 0.30 -7.80
C TYR A 46 13.55 -0.71 -6.94
N TYR A 47 14.81 -0.41 -6.65
CA TYR A 47 15.67 -1.22 -5.79
C TYR A 47 16.14 -0.36 -4.62
N ILE A 48 15.85 -0.80 -3.40
CA ILE A 48 16.28 -0.10 -2.19
C ILE A 48 17.20 -0.98 -1.35
N LYS A 49 18.14 -0.34 -0.64
CA LYS A 49 19.05 -0.98 0.32
C LYS A 49 18.42 -1.01 1.71
N ALA A 50 17.29 -1.69 1.82
CA ALA A 50 16.54 -1.83 3.06
C ALA A 50 15.85 -3.19 3.10
N ASN A 51 15.47 -3.63 4.30
CA ASN A 51 14.65 -4.81 4.50
C ASN A 51 13.25 -4.57 3.96
N TRP A 52 12.65 -5.58 3.34
CA TRP A 52 11.31 -5.51 2.75
C TRP A 52 10.21 -5.16 3.76
N ALA A 53 10.37 -5.63 5.01
CA ALA A 53 9.40 -5.35 6.06
C ALA A 53 9.29 -3.85 6.35
N LEU A 54 10.39 -3.11 6.32
CA LEU A 54 10.38 -1.65 6.54
C LEU A 54 9.56 -0.90 5.49
N TYR A 55 9.56 -1.39 4.25
CA TYR A 55 8.72 -0.81 3.21
C TYR A 55 7.24 -1.10 3.46
N CYS A 56 6.91 -2.33 3.90
CA CYS A 56 5.55 -2.66 4.30
C CYS A 56 5.11 -1.88 5.54
N GLU A 57 6.00 -1.70 6.52
CA GLU A 57 5.74 -0.89 7.71
C GLU A 57 5.40 0.55 7.36
N ASN A 58 6.19 1.18 6.50
CA ASN A 58 5.95 2.54 6.02
C ASN A 58 4.59 2.68 5.33
N TYR A 59 4.20 1.70 4.52
CA TYR A 59 2.90 1.69 3.86
C TYR A 59 1.72 1.50 4.83
N LEU A 60 1.90 0.75 5.91
CA LEU A 60 0.83 0.30 6.82
C LEU A 60 0.40 1.30 7.88
N GLU A 61 0.99 2.49 7.86
CA GLU A 61 0.63 3.58 8.75
C GLU A 61 0.53 4.89 7.94
N GLY A 62 -0.46 5.71 8.26
CA GLY A 62 -0.60 7.04 7.66
C GLY A 62 0.06 8.15 8.49
N PHE A 63 0.76 7.80 9.57
CA PHE A 63 1.25 8.76 10.55
C PHE A 63 2.33 9.68 9.97
N HIS A 64 3.14 9.19 9.04
CA HIS A 64 4.18 9.99 8.37
C HIS A 64 3.62 10.94 7.29
N VAL A 65 2.43 10.67 6.75
CA VAL A 65 1.85 11.40 5.60
C VAL A 65 1.88 12.92 5.77
N PRO A 66 1.38 13.52 6.88
CA PRO A 66 1.36 14.97 7.02
C PRO A 66 2.77 15.59 7.16
N PHE A 67 3.78 14.80 7.48
CA PHE A 67 5.15 15.27 7.69
C PHE A 67 6.03 15.07 6.46
N VAL A 68 5.82 14.00 5.71
CA VAL A 68 6.65 13.57 4.58
C VAL A 68 6.01 13.98 3.25
N HIS A 69 4.74 13.67 3.03
CA HIS A 69 4.04 13.83 1.75
C HIS A 69 3.26 15.13 1.69
N LYS A 70 3.96 16.26 1.58
CA LYS A 70 3.32 17.60 1.52
C LYS A 70 2.34 17.78 0.35
N GLY A 71 2.56 17.06 -0.75
CA GLY A 71 1.64 17.04 -1.90
C GLY A 71 0.38 16.28 -1.56
N LEU A 72 0.50 15.03 -1.15
CA LEU A 72 -0.62 14.14 -0.81
C LEU A 72 -1.46 14.71 0.34
N THR A 73 -0.83 15.32 1.36
CA THR A 73 -1.54 15.96 2.48
C THR A 73 -2.52 17.05 2.05
N LYS A 74 -2.31 17.68 0.90
CA LYS A 74 -3.27 18.67 0.36
C LYS A 74 -4.47 17.99 -0.30
N ASP A 75 -4.26 16.83 -0.88
CA ASP A 75 -5.26 16.12 -1.66
C ASP A 75 -6.22 15.31 -0.76
N ILE A 76 -5.78 14.94 0.46
CA ILE A 76 -6.56 14.12 1.39
C ILE A 76 -6.95 14.87 2.66
N ASN A 77 -8.11 14.54 3.21
CA ASN A 77 -8.54 14.97 4.55
C ASN A 77 -7.93 13.99 5.57
N TYR A 78 -6.79 14.35 6.16
CA TYR A 78 -6.08 13.49 7.09
C TYR A 78 -6.86 13.21 8.39
N ASP A 79 -7.72 14.13 8.83
CA ASP A 79 -8.51 13.96 10.06
C ASP A 79 -9.52 12.81 9.97
N SER A 80 -9.92 12.43 8.74
CA SER A 80 -10.81 11.30 8.47
C SER A 80 -10.09 10.04 8.01
N TYR A 81 -8.74 10.03 8.05
CA TYR A 81 -7.95 8.87 7.61
C TYR A 81 -8.21 7.66 8.52
N GLU A 82 -8.68 6.58 7.93
CA GLU A 82 -9.10 5.39 8.66
C GLU A 82 -8.26 4.17 8.29
N THR A 83 -7.95 3.33 9.28
CA THR A 83 -7.30 2.03 9.08
C THR A 83 -8.19 0.92 9.61
N ILE A 84 -8.48 -0.08 8.78
CA ILE A 84 -9.32 -1.24 9.11
C ILE A 84 -8.50 -2.52 8.90
N ILE A 85 -8.63 -3.48 9.80
CA ILE A 85 -8.03 -4.81 9.68
C ILE A 85 -9.07 -5.78 9.15
N ILE A 86 -8.73 -6.51 8.09
CA ILE A 86 -9.59 -7.52 7.47
C ILE A 86 -8.78 -8.80 7.27
N ASP A 87 -9.00 -9.80 8.12
CA ASP A 87 -8.29 -11.09 8.07
C ASP A 87 -6.76 -10.89 7.92
N ASN A 88 -6.12 -11.41 6.86
CA ASN A 88 -4.69 -11.23 6.62
C ASN A 88 -4.38 -9.94 5.81
N SER A 89 -5.18 -8.90 5.99
CA SER A 89 -5.10 -7.67 5.20
C SER A 89 -5.36 -6.44 6.06
N VAL A 90 -4.86 -5.31 5.60
CA VAL A 90 -5.15 -3.99 6.16
C VAL A 90 -5.64 -3.09 5.03
N ILE A 91 -6.68 -2.34 5.29
CA ILE A 91 -7.15 -1.27 4.41
C ILE A 91 -6.96 0.07 5.08
N GLN A 92 -6.45 1.03 4.36
CA GLN A 92 -6.42 2.43 4.75
C GLN A 92 -7.33 3.21 3.79
N ILE A 93 -8.16 4.08 4.34
CA ILE A 93 -9.18 4.83 3.60
C ILE A 93 -8.85 6.30 3.75
N ALA A 94 -8.64 6.97 2.61
CA ALA A 94 -8.39 8.39 2.55
C ALA A 94 -9.57 9.11 1.91
N GLU A 95 -10.19 10.03 2.62
CA GLU A 95 -11.16 10.96 2.03
C GLU A 95 -10.45 12.10 1.31
N ALA A 96 -11.10 12.65 0.29
CA ALA A 96 -10.58 13.78 -0.46
C ALA A 96 -10.73 15.10 0.31
N SER A 97 -9.75 15.97 0.16
CA SER A 97 -9.89 17.39 0.49
C SER A 97 -10.93 18.07 -0.41
N ILE A 98 -11.41 19.23 0.01
CA ILE A 98 -12.44 19.99 -0.73
C ILE A 98 -11.92 20.34 -2.14
N GLY A 99 -12.64 19.91 -3.16
CA GLY A 99 -12.34 20.20 -4.56
C GLY A 99 -11.46 19.15 -5.25
N GLU A 100 -10.97 18.15 -4.52
CA GLU A 100 -10.20 17.05 -5.09
C GLU A 100 -11.09 15.98 -5.73
N LYS A 101 -10.50 15.18 -6.62
CA LYS A 101 -11.19 14.10 -7.30
C LYS A 101 -11.44 12.94 -6.38
N THR A 102 -12.61 12.34 -6.51
CA THR A 102 -13.04 11.18 -5.71
C THR A 102 -13.37 9.99 -6.58
N ILE A 103 -13.28 8.81 -6.01
CA ILE A 103 -13.76 7.59 -6.64
C ILE A 103 -15.29 7.72 -6.81
N LYS A 104 -15.75 7.51 -8.04
CA LYS A 104 -17.17 7.64 -8.38
C LYS A 104 -18.03 6.69 -7.54
N ASP A 105 -19.22 7.17 -7.18
CA ASP A 105 -20.21 6.43 -6.39
C ASP A 105 -19.73 6.03 -4.98
N THR A 106 -18.74 6.77 -4.44
CA THR A 106 -18.30 6.68 -3.04
C THR A 106 -18.62 7.97 -2.28
N ASN A 107 -18.57 7.89 -0.95
CA ASN A 107 -18.76 9.06 -0.10
C ASN A 107 -17.42 9.78 0.11
N ASN A 108 -17.06 10.65 -0.84
CA ASN A 108 -15.88 11.52 -0.78
C ASN A 108 -14.52 10.77 -0.67
N ILE A 109 -14.42 9.55 -1.17
CA ILE A 109 -13.18 8.78 -1.08
C ILE A 109 -12.18 9.20 -2.17
N TYR A 110 -10.99 9.62 -1.74
CA TYR A 110 -9.84 9.88 -2.60
C TYR A 110 -9.18 8.58 -3.06
N ALA A 111 -8.87 7.69 -2.10
CA ALA A 111 -8.23 6.41 -2.36
C ALA A 111 -8.55 5.35 -1.31
N TYR A 112 -8.49 4.10 -1.73
CA TYR A 112 -8.38 2.93 -0.87
C TYR A 112 -6.99 2.33 -1.04
N TYR A 113 -6.27 2.11 0.08
CA TYR A 113 -4.96 1.49 0.11
C TYR A 113 -5.07 0.13 0.81
N TYR A 114 -5.09 -0.93 0.03
CA TYR A 114 -5.12 -2.31 0.53
C TYR A 114 -3.71 -2.86 0.62
N TRP A 115 -3.36 -3.37 1.76
CA TRP A 115 -2.20 -4.25 1.93
C TRP A 115 -2.69 -5.67 2.23
N ILE A 116 -2.20 -6.66 1.46
CA ILE A 116 -2.51 -8.08 1.60
C ILE A 116 -1.21 -8.79 1.96
N PHE A 117 -1.21 -9.47 3.11
CA PHE A 117 -0.03 -10.18 3.60
C PHE A 117 0.48 -11.19 2.55
N PRO A 118 1.81 -11.34 2.33
CA PRO A 118 2.84 -10.62 3.08
C PRO A 118 3.27 -9.27 2.46
N ASN A 119 3.04 -9.02 1.16
CA ASN A 119 3.80 -8.02 0.42
C ASN A 119 3.08 -7.45 -0.80
N LEU A 120 1.77 -7.64 -0.92
CA LEU A 120 0.96 -7.13 -2.02
C LEU A 120 0.19 -5.89 -1.57
N MET A 121 0.26 -4.83 -2.36
CA MET A 121 -0.49 -3.60 -2.15
C MET A 121 -1.36 -3.31 -3.38
N ILE A 122 -2.62 -2.96 -3.16
CA ILE A 122 -3.57 -2.58 -4.21
C ILE A 122 -4.12 -1.21 -3.85
N ASN A 123 -3.75 -0.20 -4.61
CA ASN A 123 -4.16 1.18 -4.40
C ASN A 123 -5.21 1.55 -5.46
N ILE A 124 -6.38 1.97 -5.02
CA ILE A 124 -7.52 2.24 -5.89
C ILE A 124 -7.85 3.71 -5.86
N TYR A 125 -7.89 4.33 -7.04
CA TYR A 125 -8.10 5.76 -7.24
C TYR A 125 -9.21 6.02 -8.27
N GLU A 126 -9.60 7.27 -8.43
CA GLU A 126 -10.55 7.71 -9.47
C GLU A 126 -10.06 7.40 -10.89
N TRP A 127 -8.77 7.49 -11.13
CA TRP A 127 -8.16 7.27 -12.45
C TRP A 127 -7.89 5.81 -12.80
N GLY A 128 -7.84 4.91 -11.81
CA GLY A 128 -7.48 3.50 -11.99
C GLY A 128 -6.89 2.86 -10.73
N VAL A 129 -6.04 1.87 -10.93
CA VAL A 129 -5.41 1.06 -9.88
C VAL A 129 -3.88 1.08 -10.02
N SER A 130 -3.18 1.21 -8.91
CA SER A 130 -1.75 0.90 -8.81
C SER A 130 -1.57 -0.36 -7.95
N ILE A 131 -0.74 -1.28 -8.40
CA ILE A 131 -0.38 -2.50 -7.66
C ILE A 131 1.11 -2.44 -7.35
N ASN A 132 1.46 -2.56 -6.06
CA ASN A 132 2.84 -2.63 -5.64
C ASN A 132 3.14 -4.03 -5.08
N ILE A 133 4.24 -4.62 -5.54
CA ILE A 133 4.72 -5.92 -5.06
C ILE A 133 6.10 -5.72 -4.47
N VAL A 134 6.23 -5.99 -3.17
CA VAL A 134 7.48 -5.83 -2.42
C VAL A 134 8.23 -7.15 -2.41
N GLU A 135 9.30 -7.27 -3.20
CA GLU A 135 10.07 -8.49 -3.36
C GLU A 135 11.35 -8.45 -2.52
N PRO A 136 11.49 -9.27 -1.46
CA PRO A 136 12.73 -9.38 -0.74
C PRO A 136 13.79 -10.07 -1.60
N LEU A 137 14.92 -9.42 -1.85
CA LEU A 137 16.06 -10.00 -2.56
C LEU A 137 17.13 -10.51 -1.60
N SER A 138 17.29 -9.86 -0.47
CA SER A 138 18.14 -10.26 0.66
C SER A 138 17.67 -9.57 1.93
N ILE A 139 18.35 -9.81 3.05
CA ILE A 139 17.99 -9.23 4.34
C ILE A 139 17.94 -7.69 4.34
N ASN A 140 18.75 -7.04 3.50
CA ASN A 140 18.82 -5.58 3.40
C ASN A 140 18.74 -5.08 1.95
N ARG A 141 18.06 -5.82 1.08
CA ARG A 141 17.84 -5.43 -0.31
C ARG A 141 16.46 -5.87 -0.77
N THR A 142 15.70 -4.93 -1.25
CA THR A 142 14.32 -5.11 -1.70
C THR A 142 14.14 -4.52 -3.09
N LYS A 143 13.34 -5.19 -3.90
CA LYS A 143 12.80 -4.67 -5.16
C LYS A 143 11.32 -4.38 -4.96
N ILE A 144 10.86 -3.22 -5.40
CA ILE A 144 9.46 -2.85 -5.40
C ILE A 144 9.02 -2.71 -6.86
N ASN A 145 8.00 -3.47 -7.26
CA ASN A 145 7.39 -3.35 -8.57
C ASN A 145 6.11 -2.52 -8.45
N PHE A 146 6.04 -1.44 -9.22
CA PHE A 146 4.87 -0.59 -9.38
C PHE A 146 4.22 -0.88 -10.71
N LEU A 147 2.99 -1.36 -10.69
CA LEU A 147 2.21 -1.70 -11.86
C LEU A 147 1.01 -0.76 -11.95
N SER A 148 0.97 0.05 -13.00
CA SER A 148 -0.10 1.02 -13.25
C SER A 148 -1.18 0.42 -14.14
N TYR A 149 -2.44 0.57 -13.74
CA TYR A 149 -3.62 0.13 -14.45
C TYR A 149 -4.66 1.27 -14.51
N PRO A 150 -4.49 2.29 -15.35
CA PRO A 150 -5.51 3.31 -15.55
C PRO A 150 -6.72 2.75 -16.30
N PHE A 151 -7.86 3.43 -16.17
CA PHE A 151 -8.99 3.21 -17.07
C PHE A 151 -8.64 3.62 -18.50
N LYS A 152 -9.26 2.97 -19.48
CA LYS A 152 -9.10 3.33 -20.89
C LYS A 152 -9.33 4.83 -21.11
N GLY A 153 -8.34 5.50 -21.67
CA GLY A 153 -8.38 6.94 -21.93
C GLY A 153 -8.08 7.84 -20.73
N ARG A 154 -7.68 7.27 -19.60
CA ARG A 154 -7.17 7.99 -18.42
C ARG A 154 -5.68 7.67 -18.22
N THR A 155 -5.02 8.51 -17.44
CA THR A 155 -3.64 8.31 -17.00
C THR A 155 -3.54 8.59 -15.50
N GLN A 156 -2.61 7.93 -14.84
CA GLN A 156 -2.24 8.35 -13.48
C GLN A 156 -1.72 9.79 -13.48
N PRO A 157 -1.92 10.56 -12.42
CA PRO A 157 -1.30 11.88 -12.28
C PRO A 157 0.22 11.76 -12.34
N VAL A 158 0.84 12.58 -13.20
CA VAL A 158 2.30 12.65 -13.35
C VAL A 158 2.76 14.10 -13.19
N ASN A 159 4.00 14.31 -12.77
CA ASN A 159 4.61 15.63 -12.61
C ASN A 159 3.86 16.59 -11.66
N THR A 160 3.12 16.04 -10.70
CA THR A 160 2.52 16.80 -9.60
C THR A 160 3.20 16.46 -8.29
N SER A 161 3.05 17.28 -7.26
CA SER A 161 3.63 17.01 -5.92
C SER A 161 3.03 15.78 -5.25
N SER A 162 1.85 15.38 -5.66
CA SER A 162 1.15 14.15 -5.22
C SER A 162 1.22 13.01 -6.25
N SER A 163 2.06 13.13 -7.28
CA SER A 163 2.25 12.02 -8.22
C SER A 163 2.84 10.79 -7.51
N LEU A 164 2.47 9.60 -7.97
CA LEU A 164 2.96 8.35 -7.37
C LEU A 164 4.49 8.29 -7.34
N ASP A 165 5.18 8.76 -8.39
CA ASP A 165 6.65 8.78 -8.43
C ASP A 165 7.26 9.67 -7.34
N ASN A 166 6.67 10.85 -7.06
CA ASN A 166 7.17 11.73 -6.00
C ASN A 166 6.93 11.15 -4.61
N VAL A 167 5.73 10.66 -4.34
CA VAL A 167 5.38 9.99 -3.08
C VAL A 167 6.31 8.80 -2.85
N GLU A 168 6.53 7.98 -3.86
CA GLU A 168 7.44 6.83 -3.79
C GLU A 168 8.89 7.23 -3.48
N MET A 169 9.41 8.29 -4.10
CA MET A 169 10.76 8.78 -3.81
C MET A 169 10.91 9.29 -2.37
N GLU A 170 9.87 9.91 -1.83
CA GLU A 170 9.81 10.34 -0.44
C GLU A 170 9.82 9.12 0.49
N ASP A 171 8.99 8.11 0.24
CA ASP A 171 8.92 6.86 1.00
C ASP A 171 10.25 6.11 1.00
N GLN A 172 10.89 5.97 -0.16
CA GLN A 172 12.20 5.32 -0.25
C GLN A 172 13.25 6.00 0.64
N ASN A 173 13.25 7.34 0.71
CA ASN A 173 14.16 8.09 1.57
C ASN A 173 13.87 7.83 3.06
N VAL A 174 12.60 7.77 3.46
CA VAL A 174 12.20 7.42 4.82
C VAL A 174 12.69 6.02 5.17
N VAL A 175 12.34 5.03 4.35
CA VAL A 175 12.70 3.62 4.57
C VAL A 175 14.22 3.42 4.66
N LEU A 176 15.01 4.08 3.80
CA LEU A 176 16.48 4.04 3.86
C LEU A 176 17.05 4.65 5.15
N ASN A 177 16.44 5.72 5.66
CA ASN A 177 16.86 6.34 6.90
C ASN A 177 16.47 5.47 8.12
N VAL A 178 15.28 4.86 8.10
CA VAL A 178 14.87 3.90 9.13
C VAL A 178 15.81 2.70 9.16
N GLN A 179 16.18 2.13 8.00
CA GLN A 179 17.16 1.03 7.92
C GLN A 179 18.48 1.40 8.61
N LYS A 180 19.03 2.58 8.32
CA LYS A 180 20.25 3.07 9.01
C LYS A 180 20.04 3.23 10.51
N GLY A 181 18.86 3.71 10.91
CA GLY A 181 18.49 3.90 12.31
C GLY A 181 18.51 2.59 13.10
N ILE A 182 17.84 1.55 12.58
CA ILE A 182 17.79 0.24 13.24
C ILE A 182 19.13 -0.51 13.24
N GLU A 183 19.99 -0.28 12.25
CA GLU A 183 21.35 -0.82 12.22
C GLU A 183 22.30 -0.11 13.21
N SER A 184 21.89 1.02 13.75
CA SER A 184 22.71 1.78 14.70
C SER A 184 22.72 1.13 16.09
N ASN A 185 23.82 1.29 16.83
CA ASN A 185 23.92 0.84 18.21
C ASN A 185 22.99 1.62 19.17
N ALA A 186 22.41 2.72 18.74
CA ALA A 186 21.50 3.54 19.52
C ALA A 186 20.07 3.02 19.53
N TYR A 187 19.66 2.21 18.53
CA TYR A 187 18.32 1.68 18.46
C TYR A 187 18.11 0.58 19.53
N LYS A 188 17.09 0.75 20.36
CA LYS A 188 16.75 -0.20 21.45
C LYS A 188 15.31 -0.72 21.36
N GLY A 189 14.64 -0.51 20.23
CA GLY A 189 13.24 -0.82 19.99
C GLY A 189 12.35 0.42 19.98
N GLY A 190 11.20 0.31 19.32
CA GLY A 190 10.19 1.36 19.21
C GLY A 190 8.96 1.08 20.07
N ARG A 191 8.03 2.01 20.05
CA ARG A 191 6.68 1.86 20.61
C ARG A 191 5.69 2.23 19.52
N TYR A 192 4.63 1.45 19.40
CA TYR A 192 3.54 1.76 18.48
C TYR A 192 2.67 2.90 19.02
N SER A 193 2.21 3.74 18.12
CA SER A 193 1.08 4.63 18.36
C SER A 193 -0.22 3.82 18.27
N PRO A 194 -1.03 3.72 19.35
CA PRO A 194 -2.28 2.95 19.30
C PRO A 194 -3.27 3.48 18.26
N ASP A 195 -3.26 4.77 18.02
CA ASP A 195 -4.22 5.45 17.15
C ASP A 195 -3.81 5.41 15.68
N HIS A 196 -2.49 5.44 15.38
CA HIS A 196 -1.98 5.62 14.03
C HIS A 196 -1.31 4.39 13.42
N GLU A 197 -0.78 3.46 14.24
CA GLU A 197 0.06 2.36 13.78
C GLU A 197 -0.58 0.96 14.00
N LYS A 198 -1.92 0.88 14.10
CA LYS A 198 -2.60 -0.41 14.28
C LYS A 198 -2.38 -1.39 13.12
N GLY A 199 -2.27 -0.89 11.89
CA GLY A 199 -1.98 -1.70 10.71
C GLY A 199 -0.56 -2.26 10.74
N LEU A 200 0.42 -1.43 11.09
CA LEU A 200 1.81 -1.82 11.28
C LEU A 200 1.96 -2.85 12.42
N HIS A 201 1.32 -2.60 13.57
CA HIS A 201 1.30 -3.57 14.67
C HIS A 201 0.72 -4.91 14.23
N TYR A 202 -0.38 -4.89 13.47
CA TYR A 202 -1.00 -6.10 12.95
C TYR A 202 -0.08 -6.88 12.00
N PHE A 203 0.66 -6.19 11.15
CA PHE A 203 1.70 -6.81 10.31
C PHE A 203 2.72 -7.59 11.12
N HIS A 204 3.22 -7.03 12.22
CA HIS A 204 4.16 -7.71 13.10
C HIS A 204 3.55 -8.93 13.79
N LEU A 205 2.26 -8.89 14.15
CA LEU A 205 1.55 -10.08 14.66
C LEU A 205 1.48 -11.19 13.61
N LEU A 206 1.20 -10.84 12.35
CA LEU A 206 1.19 -11.81 11.25
C LEU A 206 2.59 -12.40 10.99
N ILE A 207 3.63 -11.56 10.93
CA ILE A 207 5.02 -12.02 10.80
C ILE A 207 5.35 -13.01 11.91
N ASN A 208 5.10 -12.65 13.17
CA ASN A 208 5.37 -13.53 14.33
C ASN A 208 4.60 -14.85 14.23
N LYS A 209 3.32 -14.81 13.86
CA LYS A 209 2.51 -16.02 13.66
C LYS A 209 3.14 -16.95 12.62
N TYR A 210 3.42 -16.44 11.44
CA TYR A 210 3.92 -17.28 10.33
C TYR A 210 5.35 -17.76 10.53
N LEU A 211 6.21 -17.02 11.23
CA LEU A 211 7.54 -17.49 11.61
C LEU A 211 7.49 -18.63 12.63
N ASN A 212 6.58 -18.56 13.58
CA ASN A 212 6.42 -19.62 14.58
C ASN A 212 5.75 -20.90 14.01
N ASP A 213 4.81 -20.76 13.08
CA ASP A 213 4.18 -21.89 12.39
C ASP A 213 5.15 -22.69 11.48
N ILE A 214 6.27 -22.09 11.08
CA ILE A 214 7.33 -22.77 10.30
C ILE A 214 8.25 -23.60 11.21
N SER A 215 8.27 -23.29 12.51
CA SER A 215 9.14 -23.92 13.51
C SER A 215 8.54 -25.19 14.14
N THR A 216 7.32 -25.55 13.78
CA THR A 216 6.59 -26.77 14.20
C THR A 216 6.40 -27.71 13.02
#